data_7b47333e97bb24090e598565cda18a67
#
_entry.id   7b47333e97bb24090e598565cda18a67
#
_cell.length_a   1.000
_cell.length_b   1.000
_cell.length_c   1.000
_cell.angle_alpha   90.00
_cell.angle_beta   90.00
_cell.angle_gamma   90.00
#
_symmetry.space_group_name_H-M   'P 1'
#
loop_
_entity.id
_entity.type
_entity.pdbx_description
1 polymer ?
#
loop_
_entity_poly.entity_id
_entity_poly.type
_entity_poly.pdbx_seq_one_letter_code
_entity_poly.pdbx_strand_id
1 'polypeptide(L)'
;MHSAQNRIVQYDILSGIAISLMLMANSAATVFIADKPHPFLMRLAGSFAAPTFMLLAGMMLGLAKKPKPLRGLSIMAVGGLVDMAVWQSLPFLTFDVLYTIGLTIIVTAYPARYFSATALALTGFALLLCGQLLQWGGLYHFELFSVALNFDQPLPSAQEILSHIPRQLFIDGWFPVFPWLGFVWLGAALQRGLPLFAPEAQGAGVSLRRGWYAVLLLLASSGYWAMTFNLPPMRDGYSELFYPPGLGYCLTAISVFSYCCSSCNG
;
A
#
# COMPACT_ATOMS: atom_id res chain seq x y z
N MET A 1 -8.66 32.69 14.55
CA MET A 1 -7.77 31.83 15.34
C MET A 1 -7.92 30.40 14.84
N HIS A 2 -6.99 29.89 14.03
CA HIS A 2 -6.96 28.47 13.67
C HIS A 2 -6.56 27.69 14.92
N SER A 3 -7.49 26.86 15.43
CA SER A 3 -7.14 25.90 16.48
C SER A 3 -5.98 25.07 15.98
N ALA A 4 -4.86 25.11 16.69
CA ALA A 4 -3.74 24.20 16.43
C ALA A 4 -4.31 22.77 16.53
N GLN A 5 -4.48 22.14 15.38
CA GLN A 5 -4.87 20.75 15.30
C GLN A 5 -3.72 19.98 15.93
N ASN A 6 -3.95 19.24 17.02
CA ASN A 6 -2.90 18.48 17.71
C ASN A 6 -2.18 17.63 16.67
N ARG A 7 -0.98 18.05 16.30
CA ARG A 7 -0.15 17.40 15.33
C ARG A 7 0.42 16.12 15.96
N ILE A 8 0.18 14.99 15.35
CA ILE A 8 0.68 13.70 15.84
C ILE A 8 2.05 13.50 15.20
N VAL A 9 3.10 13.86 15.95
CA VAL A 9 4.50 13.85 15.49
C VAL A 9 4.91 12.49 14.91
N GLN A 10 4.42 11.40 15.48
CA GLN A 10 4.70 10.04 15.01
C GLN A 10 4.25 9.81 13.57
N TYR A 11 3.08 10.34 13.18
CA TYR A 11 2.57 10.20 11.82
C TYR A 11 3.38 11.03 10.82
N ASP A 12 3.87 12.19 11.26
CA ASP A 12 4.76 13.01 10.44
C ASP A 12 6.11 12.32 10.21
N ILE A 13 6.68 11.69 11.25
CA ILE A 13 7.94 10.93 11.16
C ILE A 13 7.76 9.73 10.21
N LEU A 14 6.72 8.93 10.41
CA LEU A 14 6.44 7.76 9.57
C LEU A 14 6.18 8.16 8.11
N SER A 15 5.46 9.28 7.89
CA SER A 15 5.24 9.83 6.55
C SER A 15 6.56 10.26 5.91
N GLY A 16 7.44 10.92 6.66
CA GLY A 16 8.76 11.32 6.19
C GLY A 16 9.62 10.13 5.79
N ILE A 17 9.64 9.08 6.61
CA ILE A 17 10.33 7.82 6.30
C ILE A 17 9.75 7.19 5.03
N ALA A 18 8.44 7.07 4.93
CA ALA A 18 7.78 6.47 3.77
C ALA A 18 8.05 7.25 2.47
N ILE A 19 8.05 8.60 2.51
CA ILE A 19 8.42 9.46 1.38
C ILE A 19 9.87 9.21 0.98
N SER A 20 10.80 9.15 1.94
CA SER A 20 12.22 8.92 1.67
C SER A 20 12.46 7.56 1.01
N LEU A 21 11.79 6.51 1.50
CA LEU A 21 11.85 5.17 0.93
C LEU A 21 11.27 5.14 -0.49
N MET A 22 10.15 5.85 -0.73
CA MET A 22 9.53 5.94 -2.05
C MET A 22 10.41 6.68 -3.05
N LEU A 23 11.03 7.80 -2.64
CA LEU A 23 11.97 8.52 -3.49
C LEU A 23 13.17 7.64 -3.86
N MET A 24 13.71 6.91 -2.88
CA MET A 24 14.80 5.97 -3.12
C MET A 24 14.39 4.87 -4.11
N ALA A 25 13.22 4.25 -3.94
CA ALA A 25 12.74 3.19 -4.82
C ALA A 25 12.51 3.70 -6.26
N ASN A 26 11.84 4.85 -6.40
CA ASN A 26 11.56 5.44 -7.72
C ASN A 26 12.82 5.98 -8.43
N SER A 27 13.84 6.39 -7.68
CA SER A 27 15.12 6.81 -8.26
C SER A 27 15.98 5.65 -8.75
N ALA A 28 15.67 4.43 -8.34
CA ALA A 28 16.46 3.25 -8.65
C ALA A 28 16.62 3.04 -10.16
N ALA A 29 15.55 3.19 -10.92
CA ALA A 29 15.56 3.03 -12.37
C ALA A 29 16.45 4.04 -13.11
N THR A 30 16.72 5.21 -12.50
CA THR A 30 17.57 6.26 -13.10
C THR A 30 19.02 6.18 -12.64
N VAL A 31 19.27 5.61 -11.45
CA VAL A 31 20.60 5.58 -10.81
C VAL A 31 21.35 4.28 -11.12
N PHE A 32 20.62 3.17 -11.22
CA PHE A 32 21.24 1.86 -11.49
C PHE A 32 21.22 1.50 -12.96
N ILE A 33 22.22 0.73 -13.38
CA ILE A 33 22.33 0.20 -14.74
C ILE A 33 21.19 -0.79 -14.99
N ALA A 34 20.44 -0.61 -16.06
CA ALA A 34 19.22 -1.39 -16.38
C ALA A 34 19.43 -2.92 -16.36
N ASP A 35 20.62 -3.41 -16.73
CA ASP A 35 20.92 -4.84 -16.83
C ASP A 35 21.42 -5.49 -15.53
N LYS A 36 21.46 -4.73 -14.42
CA LYS A 36 21.95 -5.27 -13.15
C LYS A 36 20.84 -5.27 -12.09
N PRO A 37 20.74 -6.37 -11.31
CA PRO A 37 19.78 -6.41 -10.21
C PRO A 37 20.11 -5.33 -9.18
N HIS A 38 19.08 -4.62 -8.72
CA HIS A 38 19.24 -3.63 -7.66
C HIS A 38 19.71 -4.28 -6.35
N PRO A 39 20.48 -3.58 -5.51
CA PRO A 39 20.95 -4.11 -4.23
C PRO A 39 19.79 -4.60 -3.36
N PHE A 40 19.92 -5.78 -2.78
CA PHE A 40 18.86 -6.40 -1.97
C PHE A 40 18.32 -5.50 -0.86
N LEU A 41 19.20 -4.84 -0.11
CA LEU A 41 18.79 -3.94 0.99
C LEU A 41 17.96 -2.76 0.49
N MET A 42 18.25 -2.24 -0.69
CA MET A 42 17.47 -1.18 -1.31
C MET A 42 16.10 -1.68 -1.73
N ARG A 43 16.03 -2.85 -2.37
CA ARG A 43 14.77 -3.50 -2.74
C ARG A 43 13.92 -3.79 -1.50
N LEU A 44 14.55 -4.29 -0.44
CA LEU A 44 13.86 -4.57 0.83
C LEU A 44 13.30 -3.28 1.44
N ALA A 45 14.10 -2.22 1.53
CA ALA A 45 13.66 -0.94 2.08
C ALA A 45 12.53 -0.31 1.23
N GLY A 46 12.67 -0.29 -0.09
CA GLY A 46 11.64 0.19 -1.02
C GLY A 46 10.32 -0.55 -0.87
N SER A 47 10.38 -1.86 -0.58
CA SER A 47 9.19 -2.69 -0.39
C SER A 47 8.30 -2.24 0.78
N PHE A 48 8.81 -1.50 1.75
CA PHE A 48 7.99 -1.00 2.87
C PHE A 48 7.37 0.38 2.65
N ALA A 49 7.75 1.09 1.59
CA ALA A 49 7.23 2.43 1.30
C ALA A 49 5.72 2.43 1.08
N ALA A 50 5.24 1.64 0.13
CA ALA A 50 3.83 1.61 -0.25
C ALA A 50 2.89 1.14 0.88
N PRO A 51 3.13 0.01 1.58
CA PRO A 51 2.26 -0.40 2.67
C PRO A 51 2.25 0.61 3.83
N THR A 52 3.37 1.26 4.12
CA THR A 52 3.43 2.33 5.13
C THR A 52 2.53 3.49 4.75
N PHE A 53 2.58 3.95 3.50
CA PHE A 53 1.68 4.98 2.98
C PHE A 53 0.21 4.59 3.06
N MET A 54 -0.12 3.37 2.65
CA MET A 54 -1.50 2.89 2.67
C MET A 54 -2.05 2.78 4.09
N LEU A 55 -1.26 2.26 5.03
CA LEU A 55 -1.63 2.20 6.45
C LEU A 55 -1.84 3.61 7.02
N LEU A 56 -0.90 4.54 6.78
CA LEU A 56 -1.02 5.94 7.21
C LEU A 56 -2.24 6.64 6.58
N ALA A 57 -2.51 6.42 5.30
CA ALA A 57 -3.70 6.96 4.64
C ALA A 57 -4.98 6.49 5.34
N GLY A 58 -5.05 5.20 5.68
CA GLY A 58 -6.15 4.63 6.46
C GLY A 58 -6.29 5.27 7.85
N MET A 59 -5.18 5.42 8.58
CA MET A 59 -5.16 6.07 9.90
C MET A 59 -5.66 7.52 9.82
N MET A 60 -5.22 8.27 8.81
CA MET A 60 -5.65 9.65 8.58
C MET A 60 -7.14 9.74 8.22
N LEU A 61 -7.68 8.76 7.48
CA LEU A 61 -9.12 8.66 7.21
C LEU A 61 -9.91 8.36 8.50
N GLY A 62 -9.37 7.51 9.38
CA GLY A 62 -9.95 7.22 10.69
C GLY A 62 -10.01 8.45 11.62
N LEU A 63 -9.05 9.38 11.50
CA LEU A 63 -9.02 10.66 12.23
C LEU A 63 -9.93 11.73 11.63
N ALA A 64 -10.33 11.60 10.37
CA ALA A 64 -11.03 12.65 9.65
C ALA A 64 -12.41 12.92 10.26
N LYS A 65 -12.65 14.17 10.70
CA LYS A 65 -13.95 14.59 11.27
C LYS A 65 -15.10 14.52 10.27
N LYS A 66 -14.80 14.74 8.98
CA LYS A 66 -15.79 14.69 7.89
C LYS A 66 -15.19 13.90 6.72
N PRO A 67 -15.93 12.93 6.14
CA PRO A 67 -15.51 12.24 4.93
C PRO A 67 -15.37 13.27 3.78
N LYS A 68 -14.28 13.17 3.03
CA LYS A 68 -14.02 14.02 1.86
C LYS A 68 -13.60 13.16 0.67
N PRO A 69 -14.49 12.32 0.13
CA PRO A 69 -14.15 11.37 -0.94
C PRO A 69 -13.68 12.09 -2.22
N LEU A 70 -14.17 13.29 -2.51
CA LEU A 70 -13.74 14.06 -3.69
C LEU A 70 -12.23 14.37 -3.74
N ARG A 71 -11.55 14.38 -2.59
CA ARG A 71 -10.07 14.48 -2.57
C ARG A 71 -9.39 13.32 -3.29
N GLY A 72 -10.00 12.15 -3.26
CA GLY A 72 -9.51 10.99 -3.99
C GLY A 72 -9.48 11.22 -5.49
N LEU A 73 -10.52 11.86 -6.05
CA LEU A 73 -10.56 12.21 -7.47
C LEU A 73 -9.44 13.16 -7.87
N SER A 74 -9.14 14.16 -7.02
CA SER A 74 -8.03 15.10 -7.29
C SER A 74 -6.69 14.37 -7.33
N ILE A 75 -6.46 13.38 -6.45
CA ILE A 75 -5.24 12.58 -6.43
C ILE A 75 -5.16 11.70 -7.68
N MET A 76 -6.26 11.07 -8.08
CA MET A 76 -6.32 10.27 -9.32
C MET A 76 -6.07 11.13 -10.55
N ALA A 77 -6.58 12.38 -10.59
CA ALA A 77 -6.31 13.31 -11.68
C ALA A 77 -4.82 13.67 -11.76
N VAL A 78 -4.16 13.87 -10.61
CA VAL A 78 -2.69 14.07 -10.58
C VAL A 78 -1.97 12.81 -11.07
N GLY A 79 -2.43 11.61 -10.72
CA GLY A 79 -1.90 10.35 -11.27
C GLY A 79 -1.97 10.31 -12.79
N GLY A 80 -3.12 10.69 -13.37
CA GLY A 80 -3.27 10.78 -14.82
C GLY A 80 -2.35 11.81 -15.49
N LEU A 81 -2.09 12.94 -14.83
CA LEU A 81 -1.11 13.90 -15.31
C LEU A 81 0.33 13.36 -15.28
N VAL A 82 0.67 12.60 -14.24
CA VAL A 82 1.99 11.93 -14.13
C VAL A 82 2.14 10.88 -15.21
N ASP A 83 1.12 10.05 -15.46
CA ASP A 83 1.16 9.07 -16.56
C ASP A 83 1.45 9.73 -17.91
N MET A 84 0.75 10.80 -18.23
CA MET A 84 0.92 11.51 -19.50
C MET A 84 2.24 12.25 -19.60
N ALA A 85 2.64 12.98 -18.55
CA ALA A 85 3.77 13.89 -18.60
C ALA A 85 5.12 13.22 -18.33
N VAL A 86 5.14 12.20 -17.45
CA VAL A 86 6.38 11.53 -17.02
C VAL A 86 6.55 10.19 -17.71
N TRP A 87 5.51 9.33 -17.65
CA TRP A 87 5.57 7.98 -18.20
C TRP A 87 5.21 7.91 -19.68
N GLN A 88 4.68 9.01 -20.26
CA GLN A 88 4.21 9.05 -21.64
C GLN A 88 3.30 7.87 -21.99
N SER A 89 2.41 7.53 -21.06
CA SER A 89 1.48 6.42 -21.16
C SER A 89 0.03 6.87 -21.04
N LEU A 90 -0.88 6.07 -21.56
CA LEU A 90 -2.32 6.33 -21.45
C LEU A 90 -2.75 6.22 -19.97
N PRO A 91 -3.43 7.24 -19.40
CA PRO A 91 -3.85 7.26 -18.02
C PRO A 91 -4.78 6.09 -17.64
N PHE A 92 -4.79 5.70 -16.37
CA PHE A 92 -5.65 4.67 -15.78
C PHE A 92 -5.41 3.23 -16.25
N LEU A 93 -4.41 2.97 -17.10
CA LEU A 93 -4.14 1.60 -17.54
C LEU A 93 -3.23 0.84 -16.59
N THR A 94 -2.15 1.41 -16.15
CA THR A 94 -1.17 0.73 -15.28
C THR A 94 -1.61 0.60 -13.83
N PHE A 95 -2.58 1.40 -13.43
CA PHE A 95 -3.12 1.50 -12.08
C PHE A 95 -2.04 1.66 -11.00
N ASP A 96 -1.31 2.76 -11.10
CA ASP A 96 -0.22 3.14 -10.21
C ASP A 96 -0.72 3.58 -8.82
N VAL A 97 0.21 3.80 -7.89
CA VAL A 97 -0.01 4.13 -6.47
C VAL A 97 -0.96 5.32 -6.26
N LEU A 98 -0.89 6.36 -7.09
CA LEU A 98 -1.76 7.53 -6.97
C LEU A 98 -3.23 7.21 -7.25
N TYR A 99 -3.50 6.33 -8.22
CA TYR A 99 -4.88 5.86 -8.46
C TYR A 99 -5.41 5.06 -7.30
N THR A 100 -4.57 4.17 -6.75
CA THR A 100 -4.97 3.35 -5.61
C THR A 100 -5.21 4.21 -4.37
N ILE A 101 -4.33 5.17 -4.05
CA ILE A 101 -4.55 6.11 -2.94
C ILE A 101 -5.84 6.90 -3.16
N GLY A 102 -6.05 7.45 -4.35
CA GLY A 102 -7.26 8.20 -4.67
C GLY A 102 -8.53 7.36 -4.53
N LEU A 103 -8.55 6.17 -5.12
CA LEU A 103 -9.67 5.23 -5.03
C LEU A 103 -9.92 4.79 -3.59
N THR A 104 -8.87 4.44 -2.85
CA THR A 104 -9.02 3.99 -1.46
C THR A 104 -9.58 5.10 -0.56
N ILE A 105 -9.23 6.37 -0.80
CA ILE A 105 -9.84 7.50 -0.11
C ILE A 105 -11.35 7.57 -0.41
N ILE A 106 -11.76 7.41 -1.67
CA ILE A 106 -13.17 7.43 -2.07
C ILE A 106 -13.94 6.31 -1.36
N VAL A 107 -13.43 5.09 -1.45
CA VAL A 107 -14.12 3.89 -0.94
C VAL A 107 -14.10 3.83 0.59
N THR A 108 -13.01 4.29 1.23
CA THR A 108 -12.80 4.13 2.68
C THR A 108 -13.33 5.32 3.50
N ALA A 109 -13.55 6.48 2.89
CA ALA A 109 -13.92 7.71 3.62
C ALA A 109 -15.15 7.55 4.53
N TYR A 110 -16.18 6.86 4.09
CA TYR A 110 -17.37 6.58 4.89
C TYR A 110 -17.18 5.36 5.82
N PRO A 111 -16.71 4.19 5.36
CA PRO A 111 -16.43 3.06 6.24
C PRO A 111 -15.50 3.40 7.40
N ALA A 112 -14.42 4.14 7.16
CA ALA A 112 -13.49 4.57 8.20
C ALA A 112 -14.18 5.37 9.32
N ARG A 113 -15.31 6.01 9.04
CA ARG A 113 -16.06 6.78 10.02
C ARG A 113 -17.14 5.98 10.73
N TYR A 114 -17.87 5.15 10.02
CA TYR A 114 -19.10 4.55 10.51
C TYR A 114 -18.95 3.09 10.96
N PHE A 115 -17.96 2.38 10.45
CA PHE A 115 -17.73 0.98 10.80
C PHE A 115 -16.95 0.86 12.12
N SER A 116 -17.18 -0.22 12.85
CA SER A 116 -16.38 -0.54 14.03
C SER A 116 -14.93 -0.89 13.65
N ALA A 117 -13.99 -0.73 14.60
CA ALA A 117 -12.61 -1.13 14.40
C ALA A 117 -12.48 -2.60 13.99
N THR A 118 -13.29 -3.47 14.60
CA THR A 118 -13.32 -4.90 14.28
C THR A 118 -13.81 -5.16 12.86
N ALA A 119 -14.89 -4.48 12.42
CA ALA A 119 -15.39 -4.64 11.06
C ALA A 119 -14.36 -4.19 10.02
N LEU A 120 -13.69 -3.05 10.26
CA LEU A 120 -12.61 -2.57 9.40
C LEU A 120 -11.44 -3.55 9.36
N ALA A 121 -11.05 -4.11 10.51
CA ALA A 121 -9.95 -5.07 10.60
C ALA A 121 -10.28 -6.37 9.87
N LEU A 122 -11.46 -6.94 10.10
CA LEU A 122 -11.89 -8.19 9.43
C LEU A 122 -11.98 -8.01 7.92
N THR A 123 -12.57 -6.91 7.46
CA THR A 123 -12.67 -6.63 6.02
C THR A 123 -11.30 -6.34 5.42
N GLY A 124 -10.45 -5.57 6.11
CA GLY A 124 -9.08 -5.33 5.67
C GLY A 124 -8.29 -6.62 5.52
N PHE A 125 -8.37 -7.52 6.51
CA PHE A 125 -7.73 -8.84 6.43
C PHE A 125 -8.32 -9.71 5.31
N ALA A 126 -9.64 -9.70 5.12
CA ALA A 126 -10.29 -10.42 4.02
C ALA A 126 -9.79 -9.93 2.64
N LEU A 127 -9.56 -8.62 2.47
CA LEU A 127 -9.00 -8.06 1.24
C LEU A 127 -7.55 -8.54 0.99
N LEU A 128 -6.72 -8.64 2.05
CA LEU A 128 -5.37 -9.22 1.93
C LEU A 128 -5.44 -10.69 1.52
N LEU A 129 -6.34 -11.45 2.13
CA LEU A 129 -6.54 -12.86 1.84
C LEU A 129 -7.08 -13.07 0.41
N CYS A 130 -7.99 -12.23 -0.05
CA CYS A 130 -8.46 -12.26 -1.44
C CYS A 130 -7.30 -12.09 -2.43
N GLY A 131 -6.37 -11.15 -2.19
CA GLY A 131 -5.17 -11.00 -3.00
C GLY A 131 -4.36 -12.29 -3.10
N GLN A 132 -4.15 -12.97 -1.97
CA GLN A 132 -3.44 -14.26 -1.95
C GLN A 132 -4.21 -15.37 -2.68
N LEU A 133 -5.52 -15.44 -2.52
CA LEU A 133 -6.34 -16.45 -3.19
C LEU A 133 -6.36 -16.24 -4.72
N LEU A 134 -6.38 -14.99 -5.19
CA LEU A 134 -6.27 -14.67 -6.61
C LEU A 134 -4.94 -15.12 -7.20
N GLN A 135 -3.83 -14.99 -6.45
CA GLN A 135 -2.53 -15.49 -6.85
C GLN A 135 -2.49 -17.02 -6.92
N TRP A 136 -2.99 -17.71 -5.90
CA TRP A 136 -3.05 -19.18 -5.88
C TRP A 136 -3.98 -19.75 -6.94
N GLY A 137 -5.06 -19.04 -7.27
CA GLY A 137 -5.96 -19.40 -8.37
C GLY A 137 -5.38 -19.18 -9.76
N GLY A 138 -4.14 -18.71 -9.89
CA GLY A 138 -3.52 -18.44 -11.18
C GLY A 138 -4.16 -17.29 -11.96
N LEU A 139 -4.91 -16.42 -11.28
CA LEU A 139 -5.62 -15.31 -11.90
C LEU A 139 -4.74 -14.06 -12.09
N TYR A 140 -3.54 -14.07 -11.54
CA TYR A 140 -2.58 -12.98 -11.65
C TYR A 140 -1.76 -13.09 -12.95
N HIS A 141 -1.71 -12.01 -13.74
CA HIS A 141 -0.86 -11.91 -14.92
C HIS A 141 0.37 -11.05 -14.62
N PHE A 142 1.53 -11.52 -15.10
CA PHE A 142 2.79 -10.81 -14.87
C PHE A 142 2.97 -9.60 -15.78
N GLU A 143 2.37 -9.64 -16.98
CA GLU A 143 2.48 -8.57 -17.95
C GLU A 143 1.43 -7.49 -17.67
N LEU A 144 1.92 -6.26 -17.54
CA LEU A 144 1.07 -5.08 -17.43
C LEU A 144 0.64 -4.63 -18.82
N PHE A 145 -0.64 -4.40 -18.99
CA PHE A 145 -1.15 -3.74 -20.18
C PHE A 145 -0.89 -2.24 -20.06
N SER A 146 0.03 -1.72 -20.85
CA SER A 146 0.33 -0.29 -20.94
C SER A 146 0.31 0.15 -22.39
N VAL A 147 -0.13 1.36 -22.64
CA VAL A 147 -0.18 1.95 -23.99
C VAL A 147 0.65 3.22 -23.96
N ALA A 148 1.76 3.20 -24.69
CA ALA A 148 2.61 4.37 -24.84
C ALA A 148 1.91 5.45 -25.70
N LEU A 149 2.05 6.71 -25.30
CA LEU A 149 1.58 7.87 -26.07
C LEU A 149 2.64 8.29 -27.13
N ASN A 150 3.07 7.32 -27.92
CA ASN A 150 3.91 7.60 -29.09
C ASN A 150 3.03 7.60 -30.35
N PHE A 151 3.24 8.60 -31.18
CA PHE A 151 2.47 8.76 -32.42
C PHE A 151 2.87 7.78 -33.53
N ASP A 152 3.84 6.91 -33.27
CA ASP A 152 4.40 5.97 -34.26
C ASP A 152 3.60 4.67 -34.38
N GLN A 153 2.74 4.37 -33.39
CA GLN A 153 1.90 3.18 -33.41
C GLN A 153 0.42 3.54 -33.23
N PRO A 154 -0.49 2.82 -33.92
CA PRO A 154 -1.92 3.05 -33.76
C PRO A 154 -2.32 2.67 -32.33
N LEU A 155 -3.16 3.51 -31.72
CA LEU A 155 -3.74 3.21 -30.43
C LEU A 155 -4.60 1.94 -30.50
N PRO A 156 -4.57 1.07 -29.47
CA PRO A 156 -5.49 -0.06 -29.38
C PRO A 156 -6.95 0.42 -29.46
N SER A 157 -7.84 -0.49 -29.84
CA SER A 157 -9.26 -0.16 -29.88
C SER A 157 -9.80 0.20 -28.48
N ALA A 158 -10.81 1.08 -28.44
CA ALA A 158 -11.44 1.44 -27.17
C ALA A 158 -12.00 0.21 -26.43
N GLN A 159 -12.48 -0.80 -27.15
CA GLN A 159 -12.96 -2.04 -26.57
C GLN A 159 -11.83 -2.83 -25.88
N GLU A 160 -10.67 -2.90 -26.49
CA GLU A 160 -9.49 -3.57 -25.92
C GLU A 160 -9.03 -2.85 -24.66
N ILE A 161 -8.88 -1.52 -24.69
CA ILE A 161 -8.53 -0.70 -23.54
C ILE A 161 -9.53 -0.94 -22.40
N LEU A 162 -10.84 -0.82 -22.65
CA LEU A 162 -11.87 -0.98 -21.64
C LEU A 162 -11.92 -2.39 -21.04
N SER A 163 -11.57 -3.41 -21.81
CA SER A 163 -11.54 -4.80 -21.31
C SER A 163 -10.43 -5.04 -20.27
N HIS A 164 -9.31 -4.32 -20.38
CA HIS A 164 -8.18 -4.46 -19.47
C HIS A 164 -8.36 -3.69 -18.14
N ILE A 165 -9.07 -2.56 -18.15
CA ILE A 165 -9.21 -1.68 -16.98
C ILE A 165 -9.68 -2.41 -15.72
N PRO A 166 -10.78 -3.20 -15.72
CA PRO A 166 -11.24 -3.86 -14.51
C PRO A 166 -10.22 -4.82 -13.92
N ARG A 167 -9.53 -5.55 -14.79
CA ARG A 167 -8.54 -6.53 -14.37
C ARG A 167 -7.32 -5.83 -13.75
N GLN A 168 -6.81 -4.79 -14.37
CA GLN A 168 -5.71 -4.01 -13.84
C GLN A 168 -6.07 -3.28 -12.54
N LEU A 169 -7.28 -2.75 -12.46
CA LEU A 169 -7.80 -2.11 -11.26
C LEU A 169 -7.85 -3.07 -10.07
N PHE A 170 -8.30 -4.30 -10.27
CA PHE A 170 -8.55 -5.22 -9.16
C PHE A 170 -7.42 -6.21 -8.88
N ILE A 171 -6.65 -6.64 -9.90
CA ILE A 171 -5.76 -7.80 -9.80
C ILE A 171 -4.34 -7.50 -10.28
N ASP A 172 -4.16 -7.04 -11.53
CA ASP A 172 -2.87 -7.08 -12.23
C ASP A 172 -2.13 -5.74 -12.29
N GLY A 173 -2.75 -4.61 -11.93
CA GLY A 173 -2.09 -3.31 -11.94
C GLY A 173 -0.84 -3.24 -11.07
N TRP A 174 -0.14 -2.13 -11.09
CA TRP A 174 0.98 -1.89 -10.18
C TRP A 174 0.55 -1.93 -8.72
N PHE A 175 -0.57 -1.27 -8.41
CA PHE A 175 -1.16 -1.21 -7.07
C PHE A 175 -2.66 -1.53 -7.15
N PRO A 176 -3.04 -2.79 -7.48
CA PRO A 176 -4.44 -3.14 -7.63
C PRO A 176 -5.18 -3.08 -6.30
N VAL A 177 -6.52 -3.05 -6.37
CA VAL A 177 -7.36 -3.04 -5.16
C VAL A 177 -7.01 -4.20 -4.22
N PHE A 178 -6.79 -5.39 -4.76
CA PHE A 178 -6.34 -6.55 -3.99
C PHE A 178 -4.82 -6.74 -4.11
N PRO A 179 -4.06 -6.67 -3.00
CA PRO A 179 -4.48 -6.55 -1.59
C PRO A 179 -4.44 -5.12 -1.03
N TRP A 180 -4.09 -4.10 -1.81
CA TRP A 180 -3.69 -2.78 -1.32
C TRP A 180 -4.77 -2.04 -0.52
N LEU A 181 -6.05 -2.17 -0.90
CA LEU A 181 -7.16 -1.60 -0.12
C LEU A 181 -7.21 -2.17 1.31
N GLY A 182 -6.76 -3.41 1.49
CA GLY A 182 -6.69 -4.06 2.80
C GLY A 182 -5.81 -3.31 3.78
N PHE A 183 -4.65 -2.78 3.33
CA PHE A 183 -3.77 -1.96 4.17
C PHE A 183 -4.47 -0.68 4.66
N VAL A 184 -5.22 -0.01 3.79
CA VAL A 184 -5.94 1.23 4.15
C VAL A 184 -7.03 0.93 5.19
N TRP A 185 -7.78 -0.14 5.02
CA TRP A 185 -8.81 -0.52 5.99
C TRP A 185 -8.22 -0.95 7.33
N LEU A 186 -7.09 -1.66 7.33
CA LEU A 186 -6.35 -1.99 8.55
C LEU A 186 -5.80 -0.74 9.24
N GLY A 187 -5.26 0.22 8.48
CA GLY A 187 -4.84 1.51 9.02
C GLY A 187 -5.99 2.26 9.70
N ALA A 188 -7.16 2.30 9.09
CA ALA A 188 -8.36 2.91 9.69
C ALA A 188 -8.82 2.16 10.95
N ALA A 189 -8.71 0.82 10.97
CA ALA A 189 -9.02 0.00 12.13
C ALA A 189 -8.04 0.27 13.30
N LEU A 190 -6.75 0.37 13.00
CA LEU A 190 -5.71 0.71 13.98
C LEU A 190 -6.01 2.05 14.66
N GLN A 191 -6.35 3.06 13.87
CA GLN A 191 -6.67 4.39 14.38
C GLN A 191 -7.93 4.41 15.24
N ARG A 192 -8.93 3.59 14.97
CA ARG A 192 -10.19 3.53 15.71
C ARG A 192 -10.13 2.71 16.98
N GLY A 193 -8.96 2.23 17.35
CA GLY A 193 -8.75 1.57 18.62
C GLY A 193 -8.94 0.06 18.58
N LEU A 194 -8.27 -0.61 17.66
CA LEU A 194 -7.94 -1.99 17.97
C LEU A 194 -7.18 -1.98 19.30
N PRO A 195 -7.63 -2.76 20.32
CA PRO A 195 -7.05 -2.71 21.66
C PRO A 195 -5.54 -2.94 21.71
N LEU A 196 -4.99 -3.56 20.67
CA LEU A 196 -3.54 -3.73 20.49
C LEU A 196 -2.75 -2.42 20.32
N PHE A 197 -3.40 -1.32 19.90
CA PHE A 197 -2.72 -0.08 19.50
C PHE A 197 -3.30 1.17 20.16
N ALA A 198 -4.28 1.03 21.08
CA ALA A 198 -4.88 2.16 21.78
C ALA A 198 -3.84 2.85 22.70
N PRO A 199 -3.63 4.17 22.58
CA PRO A 199 -2.63 4.89 23.39
C PRO A 199 -2.97 4.90 24.88
N GLU A 200 -4.24 4.71 25.24
CA GLU A 200 -4.77 4.94 26.58
C GLU A 200 -4.53 3.80 27.60
N ALA A 201 -4.02 2.65 27.17
CA ALA A 201 -3.73 1.54 28.09
C ALA A 201 -2.24 1.54 28.51
N GLN A 202 -1.74 2.66 29.03
CA GLN A 202 -0.32 2.84 29.34
C GLN A 202 0.01 2.40 30.78
N GLY A 203 0.20 1.09 30.99
CA GLY A 203 1.07 0.61 32.04
C GLY A 203 2.35 0.04 31.41
N ALA A 204 3.52 0.26 32.01
CA ALA A 204 4.81 -0.20 31.48
C ALA A 204 4.82 -1.70 31.11
N GLY A 205 4.09 -2.54 31.84
CA GLY A 205 3.93 -3.96 31.53
C GLY A 205 3.11 -4.28 30.29
N VAL A 206 2.17 -3.39 29.90
CA VAL A 206 1.36 -3.55 28.69
C VAL A 206 2.16 -3.18 27.46
N SER A 207 2.99 -2.15 27.54
CA SER A 207 3.89 -1.72 26.47
C SER A 207 4.89 -2.83 26.12
N LEU A 208 5.53 -3.45 27.11
CA LEU A 208 6.49 -4.53 26.91
C LEU A 208 5.85 -5.77 26.25
N ARG A 209 4.66 -6.19 26.73
CA ARG A 209 3.90 -7.29 26.14
C ARG A 209 3.56 -7.04 24.67
N ARG A 210 3.13 -5.84 24.32
CA ARG A 210 2.81 -5.45 22.93
C ARG A 210 4.05 -5.50 22.05
N GLY A 211 5.19 -5.01 22.53
CA GLY A 211 6.46 -5.12 21.84
C GLY A 211 6.82 -6.57 21.50
N TRP A 212 6.70 -7.48 22.46
CA TRP A 212 6.96 -8.91 22.22
C TRP A 212 5.99 -9.53 21.20
N TYR A 213 4.68 -9.23 21.27
CA TYR A 213 3.73 -9.72 20.27
C TYR A 213 4.05 -9.18 18.86
N ALA A 214 4.44 -7.91 18.74
CA ALA A 214 4.85 -7.34 17.46
C ALA A 214 6.12 -8.02 16.93
N VAL A 215 7.11 -8.30 17.77
CA VAL A 215 8.32 -9.03 17.39
C VAL A 215 8.00 -10.46 16.96
N LEU A 216 7.19 -11.19 17.74
CA LEU A 216 6.80 -12.55 17.38
C LEU A 216 6.02 -12.60 16.07
N LEU A 217 5.10 -11.66 15.86
CA LEU A 217 4.36 -11.56 14.62
C LEU A 217 5.29 -11.22 13.44
N LEU A 218 6.25 -10.32 13.66
CA LEU A 218 7.26 -9.99 12.67
C LEU A 218 8.11 -11.20 12.29
N LEU A 219 8.61 -11.95 13.25
CA LEU A 219 9.41 -13.16 13.00
C LEU A 219 8.60 -14.23 12.27
N ALA A 220 7.37 -14.50 12.72
CA ALA A 220 6.51 -15.49 12.09
C ALA A 220 6.12 -15.10 10.65
N SER A 221 5.74 -13.85 10.43
CA SER A 221 5.33 -13.36 9.11
C SER A 221 6.52 -13.27 8.14
N SER A 222 7.69 -12.83 8.61
CA SER A 222 8.92 -12.80 7.81
C SER A 222 9.40 -14.20 7.45
N GLY A 223 9.31 -15.14 8.38
CA GLY A 223 9.60 -16.55 8.12
C GLY A 223 8.66 -17.14 7.07
N TYR A 224 7.37 -16.89 7.19
CA TYR A 224 6.38 -17.30 6.19
C TYR A 224 6.64 -16.66 4.82
N TRP A 225 6.95 -15.36 4.79
CA TRP A 225 7.30 -14.67 3.56
C TRP A 225 8.56 -15.27 2.92
N ALA A 226 9.61 -15.51 3.70
CA ALA A 226 10.82 -16.13 3.20
C ALA A 226 10.57 -17.54 2.61
N MET A 227 9.69 -18.33 3.22
CA MET A 227 9.32 -19.66 2.72
C MET A 227 8.50 -19.60 1.44
N THR A 228 7.72 -18.55 1.24
CA THR A 228 6.82 -18.39 0.10
C THR A 228 7.31 -17.37 -0.93
N PHE A 229 8.53 -16.86 -0.78
CA PHE A 229 9.09 -15.77 -1.57
C PHE A 229 9.08 -16.04 -3.08
N ASN A 230 9.33 -17.30 -3.49
CA ASN A 230 9.32 -17.72 -4.88
C ASN A 230 7.99 -18.36 -5.34
N LEU A 231 6.95 -18.25 -4.54
CA LEU A 231 5.64 -18.83 -4.79
C LEU A 231 4.56 -17.78 -4.66
N PRO A 232 4.08 -17.20 -5.70
CA PRO A 232 4.27 -17.29 -7.14
C PRO A 232 5.55 -16.62 -7.64
N PRO A 233 5.93 -16.82 -8.91
CA PRO A 233 7.07 -16.13 -9.49
C PRO A 233 6.88 -14.63 -9.40
N MET A 234 7.97 -13.91 -9.10
CA MET A 234 7.96 -12.46 -8.95
C MET A 234 8.21 -11.80 -10.31
N ARG A 235 7.65 -10.60 -10.49
CA ARG A 235 8.02 -9.76 -11.65
C ARG A 235 9.49 -9.39 -11.54
N ASP A 236 10.26 -9.66 -12.58
CA ASP A 236 11.67 -9.29 -12.67
C ASP A 236 11.84 -7.79 -12.97
N GLY A 237 12.98 -7.23 -12.56
CA GLY A 237 13.36 -5.86 -12.91
C GLY A 237 12.79 -4.76 -12.03
N TYR A 238 12.14 -5.08 -10.91
CA TYR A 238 11.58 -4.08 -9.98
C TYR A 238 12.52 -3.76 -8.82
N SER A 239 12.38 -2.52 -8.32
CA SER A 239 13.08 -2.07 -7.12
C SER A 239 12.54 -2.70 -5.83
N GLU A 240 11.35 -3.29 -5.87
CA GLU A 240 10.69 -3.92 -4.73
C GLU A 240 10.73 -5.44 -4.81
N LEU A 241 10.47 -6.09 -3.65
CA LEU A 241 10.50 -7.55 -3.49
C LEU A 241 9.10 -8.20 -3.45
N PHE A 242 8.06 -7.52 -3.89
CA PHE A 242 6.71 -7.97 -3.59
C PHE A 242 5.73 -8.12 -4.77
N TYR A 243 6.17 -8.09 -5.99
CA TYR A 243 5.23 -8.24 -7.11
C TYR A 243 5.10 -9.70 -7.55
N PRO A 244 3.92 -10.31 -7.33
CA PRO A 244 2.70 -9.80 -6.68
C PRO A 244 2.82 -9.80 -5.14
N PRO A 245 2.13 -8.88 -4.44
CA PRO A 245 2.18 -8.79 -2.97
C PRO A 245 1.46 -9.98 -2.33
N GLY A 246 2.21 -10.98 -1.90
CA GLY A 246 1.70 -12.15 -1.20
C GLY A 246 1.35 -11.88 0.27
N LEU A 247 0.55 -12.78 0.89
CA LEU A 247 0.10 -12.62 2.27
C LEU A 247 1.28 -12.53 3.27
N GLY A 248 2.35 -13.30 3.05
CA GLY A 248 3.54 -13.25 3.90
C GLY A 248 4.19 -11.87 3.91
N TYR A 249 4.36 -11.26 2.74
CA TYR A 249 4.81 -9.88 2.62
C TYR A 249 3.86 -8.89 3.32
N CYS A 250 2.55 -9.00 3.06
CA CYS A 250 1.56 -8.10 3.66
C CYS A 250 1.60 -8.13 5.19
N LEU A 251 1.65 -9.32 5.78
CA LEU A 251 1.73 -9.50 7.23
C LEU A 251 3.06 -8.96 7.79
N THR A 252 4.16 -9.17 7.08
CA THR A 252 5.47 -8.61 7.47
C THR A 252 5.44 -7.09 7.47
N ALA A 253 4.90 -6.47 6.43
CA ALA A 253 4.79 -5.02 6.33
C ALA A 253 3.93 -4.41 7.46
N ILE A 254 2.80 -5.06 7.80
CA ILE A 254 1.94 -4.64 8.91
C ILE A 254 2.68 -4.77 10.25
N SER A 255 3.46 -5.84 10.41
CA SER A 255 4.21 -6.09 11.65
C SER A 255 5.33 -5.06 11.85
N VAL A 256 6.09 -4.74 10.79
CA VAL A 256 7.11 -3.68 10.79
C VAL A 256 6.49 -2.34 11.14
N PHE A 257 5.40 -1.98 10.48
CA PHE A 257 4.69 -0.73 10.75
C PHE A 257 4.21 -0.64 12.21
N SER A 258 3.61 -1.71 12.71
CA SER A 258 3.12 -1.80 14.09
C SER A 258 4.24 -1.67 15.11
N TYR A 259 5.39 -2.29 14.84
CA TYR A 259 6.58 -2.17 15.69
C TYR A 259 7.10 -0.73 15.70
N CYS A 260 7.23 -0.09 14.54
CA CYS A 260 7.66 1.31 14.45
C CYS A 260 6.70 2.26 15.21
N CYS A 261 5.39 2.07 15.07
CA CYS A 261 4.41 2.85 15.83
C CYS A 261 4.55 2.65 17.34
N SER A 262 4.84 1.43 17.80
CA SER A 262 5.00 1.14 19.22
C SER A 262 6.27 1.74 19.80
N SER A 263 7.36 1.74 19.04
CA SER A 263 8.67 2.26 19.45
C SER A 263 8.71 3.79 19.52
N CYS A 264 7.88 4.49 18.75
CA CYS A 264 7.78 5.95 18.78
C CYS A 264 6.94 6.46 19.98
N ASN A 265 6.31 5.58 20.75
CA ASN A 265 5.49 5.92 21.94
C ASN A 265 6.25 5.82 23.27
N GLY A 266 7.53 5.46 23.27
CA GLY A 266 8.42 5.42 24.41
C GLY A 266 9.39 6.56 24.40
#